data_c9bc00a7928d59e36ca6176c9b27e855
#
_entry.id   c9bc00a7928d59e36ca6176c9b27e855
#
_cell.length_a   1.000
_cell.length_b   1.000
_cell.length_c   1.000
_cell.angle_alpha   90.00
_cell.angle_beta   90.00
_cell.angle_gamma   90.00
#
_symmetry.space_group_name_H-M   'P 1'
#
loop_
_entity.id
_entity.type
_entity.pdbx_description
1 polymer ?
#
loop_
_entity_poly.entity_id
_entity_poly.type
_entity_poly.pdbx_seq_one_letter_code
_entity_poly.pdbx_strand_id
1 'polypeptide(L)'
;MKTVLRPFRVFYRCSSGINSFAVDGKENIIICPAFVGEKDGIIGNLDSGIFEEKKKKLESLYADNISFCKNCWARYTCAGECFSVGYMNHGILEKPSSTMCELKKYLIQLSIYFWTCLKYEHQDLYNECLEKY
;
A
#
# COMPACT_ATOMS: atom_id res chain seq x y z
N MET A 1 -1.34 -13.33 -0.69
CA MET A 1 -2.18 -14.35 -0.03
C MET A 1 -2.51 -13.99 1.41
N LYS A 2 -1.54 -13.66 2.29
CA LYS A 2 -1.78 -13.22 3.69
C LYS A 2 -2.83 -12.11 3.85
N THR A 3 -3.02 -11.24 2.87
CA THR A 3 -3.92 -10.09 2.97
C THR A 3 -5.40 -10.47 3.00
N VAL A 4 -5.79 -11.59 2.38
CA VAL A 4 -7.20 -12.05 2.33
C VAL A 4 -7.63 -12.66 3.66
N LEU A 5 -6.70 -13.27 4.41
CA LEU A 5 -6.98 -13.89 5.71
C LEU A 5 -6.90 -12.92 6.89
N ARG A 6 -6.54 -11.65 6.68
CA ARG A 6 -6.48 -10.69 7.77
C ARG A 6 -7.88 -10.39 8.31
N PRO A 7 -8.11 -10.52 9.62
CA PRO A 7 -9.41 -10.25 10.23
C PRO A 7 -9.73 -8.76 10.36
N PHE A 8 -8.86 -7.87 9.88
CA PHE A 8 -9.00 -6.42 10.01
C PHE A 8 -8.79 -5.71 8.67
N ARG A 9 -9.41 -4.54 8.57
CA ARG A 9 -9.29 -3.66 7.39
C ARG A 9 -7.90 -3.07 7.31
N VAL A 10 -7.35 -3.02 6.10
CA VAL A 10 -6.07 -2.34 5.83
C VAL A 10 -6.37 -0.97 5.22
N PHE A 11 -6.02 0.08 5.95
CA PHE A 11 -6.26 1.46 5.51
C PHE A 11 -5.09 2.03 4.72
N TYR A 12 -3.86 1.65 5.07
CA TYR A 12 -2.64 2.11 4.42
C TYR A 12 -1.92 0.95 3.73
N ARG A 13 -1.44 1.18 2.53
CA ARG A 13 -0.67 0.18 1.77
C ARG A 13 0.67 -0.15 2.43
N CYS A 14 1.36 0.89 2.90
CA CYS A 14 2.63 0.79 3.61
C CYS A 14 2.75 1.95 4.61
N SER A 15 3.79 1.90 5.44
CA SER A 15 4.08 2.95 6.43
C SER A 15 5.09 4.00 5.94
N SER A 16 5.51 3.93 4.67
CA SER A 16 6.53 4.82 4.11
C SER A 16 6.07 6.27 4.13
N GLY A 17 6.93 7.14 4.65
CA GLY A 17 6.66 8.55 4.86
C GLY A 17 5.79 8.87 6.08
N ILE A 18 5.28 7.86 6.79
CA ILE A 18 4.45 8.00 8.00
C ILE A 18 5.22 7.50 9.23
N ASN A 19 5.52 6.20 9.28
CA ASN A 19 6.24 5.54 10.37
C ASN A 19 7.63 5.04 9.95
N SER A 20 7.94 5.09 8.67
CA SER A 20 9.25 4.73 8.10
C SER A 20 9.60 5.69 6.98
N PHE A 21 10.86 6.01 6.85
CA PHE A 21 11.40 6.90 5.82
C PHE A 21 12.84 6.49 5.50
N ALA A 22 13.40 7.05 4.44
CA ALA A 22 14.81 6.87 4.08
C ALA A 22 15.52 8.24 4.13
N VAL A 23 16.85 8.21 4.15
CA VAL A 23 17.69 9.41 4.02
C VAL A 23 18.53 9.25 2.77
N ASP A 24 18.59 10.28 1.93
CA ASP A 24 19.44 10.28 0.74
C ASP A 24 20.85 10.81 1.03
N GLY A 25 21.75 10.73 0.05
CA GLY A 25 23.12 11.22 0.18
C GLY A 25 23.28 12.76 0.28
N LYS A 26 22.17 13.50 0.25
CA LYS A 26 22.12 14.97 0.45
C LYS A 26 21.43 15.34 1.76
N GLU A 27 21.32 14.38 2.69
CA GLU A 27 20.71 14.55 4.00
C GLU A 27 19.20 14.86 3.95
N ASN A 28 18.54 14.66 2.80
CA ASN A 28 17.10 14.78 2.73
C ASN A 28 16.42 13.55 3.32
N ILE A 29 15.36 13.78 4.10
CA ILE A 29 14.43 12.73 4.53
C ILE A 29 13.43 12.53 3.39
N ILE A 30 13.34 11.31 2.87
CA ILE A 30 12.50 10.94 1.73
C ILE A 30 11.48 9.88 2.11
N ILE A 31 10.35 9.82 1.40
CA ILE A 31 9.25 8.88 1.64
C ILE A 31 9.77 7.44 1.74
N CYS A 32 10.55 6.99 0.78
CA CYS A 32 11.20 5.67 0.76
C CYS A 32 12.36 5.69 -0.26
N PRO A 33 13.21 4.65 -0.29
CA PRO A 33 14.36 4.59 -1.22
C PRO A 33 14.00 4.77 -2.71
N ALA A 34 12.77 4.42 -3.12
CA ALA A 34 12.32 4.60 -4.49
C ALA A 34 12.16 6.07 -4.93
N PHE A 35 12.23 7.02 -3.98
CA PHE A 35 12.18 8.46 -4.24
C PHE A 35 13.55 9.14 -4.22
N VAL A 36 14.65 8.40 -4.24
CA VAL A 36 16.00 8.99 -4.36
C VAL A 36 16.08 9.77 -5.67
N GLY A 37 16.42 11.07 -5.58
CA GLY A 37 16.50 11.98 -6.70
C GLY A 37 15.18 12.69 -7.06
N GLU A 38 14.06 12.28 -6.52
CA GLU A 38 12.73 12.86 -6.78
C GLU A 38 12.42 13.95 -5.75
N LYS A 39 12.22 15.20 -6.20
CA LYS A 39 11.94 16.34 -5.31
C LYS A 39 10.65 16.19 -4.52
N ASP A 40 9.63 15.61 -5.14
CA ASP A 40 8.32 15.41 -4.50
C ASP A 40 8.35 14.30 -3.44
N GLY A 41 9.37 13.47 -3.46
CA GLY A 41 9.63 12.46 -2.44
C GLY A 41 10.29 12.99 -1.18
N ILE A 42 10.81 14.23 -1.19
CA ILE A 42 11.47 14.84 -0.03
C ILE A 42 10.41 15.32 0.97
N ILE A 43 10.46 14.78 2.18
CA ILE A 43 9.52 15.11 3.27
C ILE A 43 10.20 15.79 4.46
N GLY A 44 11.49 16.03 4.38
CA GLY A 44 12.26 16.67 5.43
C GLY A 44 13.75 16.74 5.10
N ASN A 45 14.53 17.16 6.09
CA ASN A 45 15.99 17.15 6.06
C ASN A 45 16.51 16.83 7.45
N LEU A 46 17.73 16.29 7.58
CA LEU A 46 18.30 15.91 8.89
C LEU A 46 18.44 17.08 9.86
N ASP A 47 18.74 18.29 9.35
CA ASP A 47 18.90 19.48 10.20
C ASP A 47 17.55 20.03 10.69
N SER A 48 16.53 20.09 9.81
CA SER A 48 15.23 20.71 10.09
C SER A 48 14.14 19.73 10.49
N GLY A 49 14.42 18.43 10.38
CA GLY A 49 13.44 17.37 10.64
C GLY A 49 12.41 17.19 9.54
N ILE A 50 11.31 16.55 9.87
CA ILE A 50 10.23 16.26 8.94
C ILE A 50 9.33 17.49 8.77
N PHE A 51 8.96 17.81 7.53
CA PHE A 51 8.03 18.88 7.19
C PHE A 51 6.59 18.43 7.50
N GLU A 52 6.00 18.99 8.54
CA GLU A 52 4.67 18.59 9.05
C GLU A 52 3.56 18.62 8.00
N GLU A 53 3.57 19.59 7.09
CA GLU A 53 2.58 19.67 6.00
C GLU A 53 2.66 18.45 5.06
N LYS A 54 3.89 18.05 4.69
CA LYS A 54 4.10 16.89 3.82
C LYS A 54 3.73 15.59 4.52
N LYS A 55 4.05 15.46 5.81
CA LYS A 55 3.64 14.31 6.63
C LYS A 55 2.14 14.21 6.72
N LYS A 56 1.43 15.28 7.06
CA LYS A 56 -0.04 15.32 7.11
C LYS A 56 -0.67 14.96 5.76
N LYS A 57 -0.09 15.41 4.65
CA LYS A 57 -0.53 15.02 3.31
C LYS A 57 -0.43 13.50 3.14
N LEU A 58 0.70 12.87 3.49
CA LEU A 58 0.86 11.42 3.39
C LEU A 58 -0.08 10.66 4.32
N GLU A 59 -0.27 11.12 5.55
CA GLU A 59 -1.23 10.57 6.51
C GLU A 59 -2.67 10.63 6.00
N SER A 60 -2.99 11.61 5.16
CA SER A 60 -4.32 11.70 4.53
C SER A 60 -4.53 10.72 3.38
N LEU A 61 -3.48 10.08 2.85
CA LEU A 61 -3.55 9.16 1.72
C LEU A 61 -3.88 7.72 2.17
N TYR A 62 -5.04 7.53 2.76
CA TYR A 62 -5.56 6.20 3.13
C TYR A 62 -6.75 5.79 2.23
N ALA A 63 -7.11 4.52 2.28
CA ALA A 63 -8.01 3.88 1.32
C ALA A 63 -9.37 4.58 1.15
N ASP A 64 -9.94 5.16 2.22
CA ASP A 64 -11.24 5.84 2.14
C ASP A 64 -11.12 7.29 1.66
N ASN A 65 -9.93 7.89 1.74
CA ASN A 65 -9.69 9.28 1.35
C ASN A 65 -9.14 9.43 -0.08
N ILE A 66 -8.53 8.38 -0.61
CA ILE A 66 -8.09 8.37 -2.01
C ILE A 66 -9.32 8.23 -2.92
N SER A 67 -9.59 9.25 -3.75
CA SER A 67 -10.79 9.32 -4.59
C SER A 67 -10.99 8.10 -5.49
N PHE A 68 -9.90 7.54 -6.02
CA PHE A 68 -9.92 6.34 -6.86
C PHE A 68 -10.21 5.05 -6.07
N CYS A 69 -9.95 5.05 -4.77
CA CYS A 69 -10.05 3.86 -3.93
C CYS A 69 -11.33 3.81 -3.10
N LYS A 70 -11.90 4.95 -2.69
CA LYS A 70 -13.02 5.02 -1.73
C LYS A 70 -14.25 4.21 -2.13
N ASN A 71 -14.52 4.04 -3.42
CA ASN A 71 -15.65 3.26 -3.94
C ASN A 71 -15.21 1.87 -4.46
N CYS A 72 -13.94 1.48 -4.26
CA CYS A 72 -13.43 0.18 -4.70
C CYS A 72 -13.79 -0.91 -3.70
N TRP A 73 -14.37 -2.02 -4.16
CA TRP A 73 -14.71 -3.16 -3.31
C TRP A 73 -13.47 -3.78 -2.63
N ALA A 74 -12.31 -3.73 -3.30
CA ALA A 74 -11.06 -4.30 -2.81
C ALA A 74 -10.28 -3.36 -1.85
N ARG A 75 -10.78 -2.16 -1.54
CA ARG A 75 -9.99 -1.11 -0.87
C ARG A 75 -9.38 -1.54 0.46
N TYR A 76 -10.11 -2.29 1.28
CA TYR A 76 -9.63 -2.71 2.60
C TYR A 76 -8.73 -3.96 2.58
N THR A 77 -8.61 -4.61 1.44
CA THR A 77 -7.67 -5.70 1.20
C THR A 77 -6.42 -5.18 0.48
N CYS A 78 -6.61 -4.28 -0.49
CA CYS A 78 -5.56 -3.67 -1.30
C CYS A 78 -4.87 -2.49 -0.59
N ALA A 79 -5.64 -1.64 0.09
CA ALA A 79 -5.23 -0.38 0.74
C ALA A 79 -4.53 0.63 -0.19
N GLY A 80 -4.85 0.58 -1.49
CA GLY A 80 -4.27 1.46 -2.50
C GLY A 80 -3.02 0.89 -3.18
N GLU A 81 -2.36 1.72 -3.96
CA GLU A 81 -1.12 1.40 -4.66
C GLU A 81 0.10 1.91 -3.89
N CYS A 82 1.27 1.39 -4.23
CA CYS A 82 2.54 1.93 -3.79
C CYS A 82 2.70 3.38 -4.30
N PHE A 83 3.05 4.31 -3.42
CA PHE A 83 3.20 5.73 -3.76
C PHE A 83 4.21 5.97 -4.87
N SER A 84 5.35 5.24 -4.87
CA SER A 84 6.35 5.37 -5.92
C SER A 84 5.84 4.91 -7.28
N VAL A 85 5.05 3.85 -7.33
CA VAL A 85 4.47 3.36 -8.60
C VAL A 85 3.44 4.36 -9.14
N GLY A 86 2.56 4.88 -8.29
CA GLY A 86 1.62 5.93 -8.65
C GLY A 86 2.33 7.18 -9.16
N TYR A 87 3.35 7.63 -8.44
CA TYR A 87 4.15 8.81 -8.80
C TYR A 87 4.90 8.62 -10.13
N MET A 88 5.60 7.51 -10.32
CA MET A 88 6.34 7.24 -11.56
C MET A 88 5.45 7.15 -12.79
N ASN A 89 4.21 6.66 -12.64
CA ASN A 89 3.28 6.57 -13.76
C ASN A 89 2.53 7.88 -14.07
N HIS A 90 2.29 8.70 -13.05
CA HIS A 90 1.35 9.83 -13.18
C HIS A 90 1.87 11.15 -12.60
N GLY A 91 3.03 11.19 -11.95
CA GLY A 91 3.53 12.37 -11.23
C GLY A 91 2.73 12.69 -9.95
N ILE A 92 1.85 11.80 -9.50
CA ILE A 92 0.91 12.03 -8.39
C ILE A 92 0.92 10.80 -7.48
N LEU A 93 1.13 11.00 -6.16
CA LEU A 93 1.23 9.92 -5.18
C LEU A 93 -0.07 9.12 -5.02
N GLU A 94 -1.20 9.82 -5.04
CA GLU A 94 -2.53 9.29 -4.78
C GLU A 94 -3.20 8.63 -5.99
N LYS A 95 -2.62 8.76 -7.19
CA LYS A 95 -3.24 8.21 -8.40
C LYS A 95 -2.69 6.82 -8.70
N PRO A 96 -3.47 5.75 -8.52
CA PRO A 96 -3.01 4.40 -8.83
C PRO A 96 -2.99 4.16 -10.34
N SER A 97 -2.11 3.26 -10.77
CA SER A 97 -2.11 2.71 -12.14
C SER A 97 -3.35 1.85 -12.36
N SER A 98 -4.09 2.10 -13.44
CA SER A 98 -5.27 1.30 -13.79
C SER A 98 -4.94 -0.18 -13.99
N THR A 99 -3.85 -0.46 -14.70
CA THR A 99 -3.36 -1.82 -14.93
C THR A 99 -3.05 -2.55 -13.62
N MET A 100 -2.37 -1.88 -12.68
CA MET A 100 -2.07 -2.48 -11.39
C MET A 100 -3.31 -2.65 -10.52
N CYS A 101 -4.30 -1.76 -10.64
CA CYS A 101 -5.59 -1.92 -9.97
C CYS A 101 -6.32 -3.17 -10.46
N GLU A 102 -6.40 -3.39 -11.76
CA GLU A 102 -7.06 -4.57 -12.33
C GLU A 102 -6.32 -5.86 -11.96
N LEU A 103 -4.99 -5.86 -12.06
CA LEU A 103 -4.18 -7.01 -11.63
C LEU A 103 -4.41 -7.36 -10.15
N LYS A 104 -4.40 -6.36 -9.26
CA LYS A 104 -4.64 -6.58 -7.82
C LYS A 104 -6.03 -7.09 -7.53
N LYS A 105 -7.06 -6.54 -8.17
CA LYS A 105 -8.43 -7.03 -8.04
C LYS A 105 -8.54 -8.50 -8.47
N TYR A 106 -7.95 -8.83 -9.63
CA TYR A 106 -7.91 -10.22 -10.12
C TYR A 106 -7.20 -11.16 -9.13
N LEU A 107 -6.03 -10.77 -8.61
CA LEU A 107 -5.30 -11.59 -7.63
C LEU A 107 -6.09 -11.76 -6.32
N ILE A 108 -6.83 -10.75 -5.89
CA ILE A 108 -7.70 -10.84 -4.70
C ILE A 108 -8.86 -11.81 -4.97
N GLN A 109 -9.52 -11.71 -6.12
CA GLN A 109 -10.59 -12.64 -6.53
C GLN A 109 -10.08 -14.08 -6.59
N LEU A 110 -8.93 -14.30 -7.24
CA LEU A 110 -8.28 -15.61 -7.31
C LEU A 110 -7.94 -16.15 -5.91
N SER A 111 -7.46 -15.30 -5.02
CA SER A 111 -7.17 -15.67 -3.63
C SER A 111 -8.43 -16.07 -2.86
N ILE A 112 -9.53 -15.33 -3.03
CA ILE A 112 -10.83 -15.68 -2.41
C ILE A 112 -11.31 -17.04 -2.94
N TYR A 113 -11.28 -17.22 -4.26
CA TYR A 113 -11.65 -18.49 -4.89
C TYR A 113 -10.81 -19.66 -4.35
N PHE A 114 -9.50 -19.52 -4.34
CA PHE A 114 -8.58 -20.53 -3.83
C PHE A 114 -8.87 -20.92 -2.37
N TRP A 115 -9.05 -19.93 -1.48
CA TRP A 115 -9.38 -20.20 -0.08
C TRP A 115 -10.75 -20.84 0.11
N THR A 116 -11.70 -20.51 -0.76
CA THR A 116 -13.02 -21.14 -0.77
C THR A 116 -12.91 -22.61 -1.17
N CYS A 117 -12.18 -22.92 -2.24
CA CYS A 117 -11.93 -24.32 -2.65
C CYS A 117 -11.21 -25.10 -1.55
N LEU A 118 -10.15 -24.57 -0.95
CA LEU A 118 -9.47 -25.23 0.16
C LEU A 118 -10.41 -25.56 1.32
N LYS A 119 -11.26 -24.60 1.69
CA LYS A 119 -12.18 -24.75 2.82
C LYS A 119 -13.23 -25.84 2.59
N TYR A 120 -13.75 -25.96 1.36
CA TYR A 120 -14.88 -26.85 1.07
C TYR A 120 -14.46 -28.19 0.44
N GLU A 121 -13.34 -28.24 -0.27
CA GLU A 121 -12.89 -29.42 -1.00
C GLU A 121 -11.64 -30.07 -0.38
N HIS A 122 -10.83 -29.31 0.38
CA HIS A 122 -9.54 -29.76 0.94
C HIS A 122 -9.34 -29.26 2.38
N GLN A 123 -10.24 -29.65 3.28
CA GLN A 123 -10.31 -29.10 4.63
C GLN A 123 -9.03 -29.33 5.47
N ASP A 124 -8.34 -30.44 5.26
CA ASP A 124 -7.09 -30.75 5.97
C ASP A 124 -5.98 -29.74 5.59
N LEU A 125 -5.83 -29.46 4.29
CA LEU A 125 -4.90 -28.45 3.80
C LEU A 125 -5.29 -27.04 4.25
N TYR A 126 -6.58 -26.73 4.30
CA TYR A 126 -7.08 -25.47 4.81
C TYR A 126 -6.66 -25.24 6.26
N ASN A 127 -6.85 -26.24 7.14
CA ASN A 127 -6.49 -26.18 8.55
C ASN A 127 -4.97 -26.06 8.74
N GLU A 128 -4.19 -26.86 8.01
CA GLU A 128 -2.72 -26.75 8.01
C GLU A 128 -2.23 -25.35 7.60
N CYS A 129 -2.87 -24.74 6.60
CA CYS A 129 -2.55 -23.39 6.18
C CYS A 129 -2.89 -22.35 7.25
N LEU A 130 -4.00 -22.51 7.99
CA LEU A 130 -4.37 -21.57 9.05
C LEU A 130 -3.41 -21.62 10.23
N GLU A 131 -2.91 -22.79 10.60
CA GLU A 131 -1.94 -22.95 11.69
C GLU A 131 -0.58 -22.28 11.40
N LYS A 132 -0.22 -22.16 10.11
CA LYS A 132 1.06 -21.55 9.67
C LYS A 132 1.00 -20.02 9.51
N TYR A 133 -0.18 -19.40 9.63
CA TYR A 133 -0.37 -17.95 9.37
C TYR A 133 -1.11 -17.22 10.48
#